data_b294445a3fe946b853160d54334702f7
#
_entry.id   b294445a3fe946b853160d54334702f7
#
_cell.length_a   1.000
_cell.length_b   1.000
_cell.length_c   1.000
_cell.angle_alpha   90.00
_cell.angle_beta   90.00
_cell.angle_gamma   90.00
#
_symmetry.space_group_name_H-M   'P 1'
#
loop_
_entity.id
_entity.type
_entity.pdbx_description
1 polymer ?
#
loop_
_entity_poly.entity_id
_entity_poly.type
_entity_poly.pdbx_seq_one_letter_code
_entity_poly.pdbx_strand_id
1 'polypeptide(L)' 'MNLKHAKTEKTMKPGQPGTKKVAAKYGFKLVTVRYRYDRINKMRYKTVELIEDFGALK' A
#
# COMPACT_ATOMS: atom_id res chain seq x y z
N MET A 1 -6.88 -3.31 13.52
CA MET A 1 -7.38 -3.68 12.17
C MET A 1 -6.98 -5.11 11.85
N ASN A 2 -7.93 -5.92 11.42
CA ASN A 2 -7.66 -7.31 11.08
C ASN A 2 -7.81 -7.51 9.57
N LEU A 3 -6.73 -7.88 8.91
CA LEU A 3 -6.71 -8.10 7.46
C LEU A 3 -6.82 -9.57 7.07
N LYS A 4 -7.17 -10.44 8.02
CA LYS A 4 -7.22 -11.89 7.80
C LYS A 4 -8.05 -12.29 6.57
N HIS A 5 -9.17 -11.63 6.35
CA HIS A 5 -10.09 -11.94 5.25
C HIS A 5 -9.98 -10.96 4.09
N ALA A 6 -9.05 -10.01 4.16
CA ALA A 6 -8.91 -8.99 3.13
C ALA A 6 -8.08 -9.53 1.96
N LYS A 7 -8.63 -9.44 0.76
CA LYS A 7 -7.95 -9.85 -0.45
C LYS A 7 -7.57 -8.63 -1.28
N THR A 8 -6.43 -8.71 -1.95
CA THR A 8 -5.96 -7.62 -2.80
C THR A 8 -6.79 -7.56 -4.08
N GLU A 9 -7.43 -6.42 -4.32
CA GLU A 9 -8.16 -6.17 -5.56
C GLU A 9 -7.27 -5.49 -6.60
N LYS A 10 -6.42 -4.56 -6.15
CA LYS A 10 -5.58 -3.78 -7.05
C LYS A 10 -4.27 -3.44 -6.38
N THR A 11 -3.19 -3.56 -7.13
CA THR A 11 -1.85 -3.19 -6.68
C THR A 11 -1.32 -2.09 -7.58
N MET A 12 -0.79 -1.03 -6.98
CA MET A 12 -0.23 0.11 -7.71
C MET A 12 1.16 0.42 -7.19
N LYS A 13 2.04 0.81 -8.10
CA LYS A 13 3.38 1.28 -7.74
C LYS A 13 3.43 2.80 -7.79
N PRO A 14 4.41 3.45 -7.11
CA PRO A 14 4.57 4.89 -7.21
C PRO A 14 4.69 5.34 -8.66
N GLY A 15 4.05 6.44 -8.98
CA GLY A 15 4.02 6.97 -10.34
C GLY A 15 2.83 6.54 -11.17
N GLN A 16 2.10 5.52 -10.73
CA GLN A 16 0.88 5.10 -11.42
C GLN A 16 -0.31 5.99 -11.03
N PRO A 17 -1.37 6.04 -11.88
CA PRO A 17 -2.57 6.78 -11.52
C PRO A 17 -3.14 6.34 -10.18
N GLY A 18 -3.55 7.30 -9.36
CA GLY A 18 -4.13 7.02 -8.06
C GLY A 18 -3.15 6.99 -6.91
N THR A 19 -1.84 7.13 -7.18
CA THR A 19 -0.82 7.10 -6.12
C THR A 19 -0.26 8.47 -5.78
N LYS A 20 -0.68 9.53 -6.48
CA LYS A 20 -0.07 10.84 -6.36
C LYS A 20 -0.09 11.40 -4.93
N LYS A 21 -1.24 11.32 -4.25
CA LYS A 21 -1.35 11.82 -2.88
C LYS A 21 -0.53 10.99 -1.91
N VAL A 22 -0.53 9.69 -2.09
CA VAL A 22 0.23 8.77 -1.22
C VAL A 22 1.72 8.97 -1.43
N ALA A 23 2.15 9.14 -2.68
CA ALA A 23 3.55 9.41 -3.00
C ALA A 23 4.00 10.74 -2.42
N ALA A 24 3.14 11.76 -2.42
CA ALA A 24 3.45 13.04 -1.81
C ALA A 24 3.62 12.91 -0.29
N LYS A 25 2.83 12.04 0.34
CA LYS A 25 2.87 11.82 1.79
C LYS A 25 4.13 11.06 2.22
N TYR A 26 4.49 10.00 1.50
CA TYR A 26 5.57 9.10 1.92
C TYR A 26 6.87 9.27 1.14
N GLY A 27 6.82 9.98 0.01
CA GLY A 27 8.00 10.23 -0.81
C GLY A 27 8.62 8.95 -1.34
N PHE A 28 9.95 8.92 -1.37
CA PHE A 28 10.71 7.79 -1.93
C PHE A 28 10.63 6.51 -1.09
N LYS A 29 10.09 6.59 0.12
CA LYS A 29 9.90 5.41 0.96
C LYS A 29 8.74 4.53 0.48
N LEU A 30 7.85 5.06 -0.34
CA LEU A 30 6.69 4.32 -0.81
C LEU A 30 7.10 3.24 -1.80
N VAL A 31 6.76 2.00 -1.51
CA VAL A 31 7.03 0.84 -2.38
C VAL A 31 5.80 0.45 -3.16
N THR A 32 4.69 0.26 -2.49
CA THR A 32 3.48 -0.27 -3.11
C THR A 32 2.24 0.25 -2.41
N VAL A 33 1.18 0.45 -3.17
CA VAL A 33 -0.16 0.77 -2.66
C VAL A 33 -1.08 -0.35 -3.09
N ARG A 34 -1.87 -0.87 -2.16
CA ARG A 34 -2.84 -1.91 -2.46
C ARG A 34 -4.22 -1.53 -1.95
N TYR A 35 -5.23 -1.79 -2.78
CA TYR A 35 -6.61 -1.77 -2.34
C TYR A 35 -7.01 -3.19 -1.99
N ARG A 36 -7.54 -3.37 -0.79
CA ARG A 36 -7.96 -4.66 -0.28
C ARG A 36 -9.43 -4.62 0.10
N TYR A 37 -10.10 -5.75 -0.08
CA TYR A 37 -11.52 -5.85 0.25
C TYR A 37 -11.74 -7.05 1.15
N ASP A 38 -12.41 -6.81 2.26
CA ASP A 38 -12.85 -7.85 3.20
C ASP A 38 -14.33 -8.12 2.96
N ARG A 39 -14.64 -9.26 2.36
CA ARG A 39 -16.01 -9.61 1.98
C ARG A 39 -16.87 -9.94 3.20
N ILE A 40 -16.26 -10.44 4.26
CA ILE A 40 -16.97 -10.87 5.46
C ILE A 40 -17.45 -9.65 6.23
N ASN A 41 -16.60 -8.67 6.42
CA ASN A 41 -16.93 -7.44 7.13
C ASN A 41 -17.39 -6.31 6.23
N LYS A 42 -17.40 -6.53 4.91
CA LYS A 42 -17.78 -5.56 3.89
C LYS A 42 -17.00 -4.24 4.03
N MET A 43 -15.69 -4.37 4.20
CA MET A 43 -14.79 -3.24 4.39
C MET A 43 -13.74 -3.18 3.29
N ARG A 44 -13.40 -1.97 2.89
CA ARG A 44 -12.29 -1.73 1.99
C ARG A 44 -11.16 -1.04 2.73
N TYR A 45 -9.94 -1.47 2.42
CA TYR A 45 -8.75 -0.91 3.03
C TYR A 45 -7.79 -0.47 1.94
N LYS A 46 -7.17 0.67 2.17
CA LYS A 46 -6.03 1.12 1.36
C LYS A 46 -4.79 0.90 2.20
N THR A 47 -3.94 -0.02 1.80
CA THR A 47 -2.72 -0.35 2.52
C THR A 47 -1.51 0.07 1.72
N VAL A 48 -0.42 0.40 2.41
CA VAL A 48 0.82 0.81 1.75
C VAL A 48 1.97 -0.01 2.31
N GLU A 49 2.95 -0.28 1.46
CA GLU A 49 4.21 -0.87 1.86
C GLU A 49 5.28 0.22 1.79
N LEU A 50 6.00 0.39 2.88
CA LEU A 50 7.03 1.42 3.00
C LEU A 50 8.37 0.78 3.28
N ILE A 51 9.44 1.44 2.83
CA ILE A 51 10.79 1.09 3.25
C ILE A 51 10.98 1.70 4.64
N GLU A 52 11.19 0.86 5.63
CA GLU A 52 11.38 1.31 7.00
C GLU A 52 12.80 1.84 7.20
N ASP A 53 13.77 1.17 6.61
CA ASP A 53 15.18 1.50 6.81
C ASP A 53 15.97 1.28 5.53
N PHE A 54 17.03 2.06 5.37
CA PHE A 54 17.96 1.94 4.26
C PHE A 54 19.30 1.50 4.77
N GLY A 55 19.75 0.34 4.31
CA GLY A 55 21.10 -0.14 4.62
C GLY A 55 21.98 -0.07 3.41
N ALA A 56 23.24 0.28 3.60
CA ALA A 56 24.21 0.18 2.53
C ALA A 56 24.58 -1.29 2.33
N LEU A 57 24.69 -1.71 1.09
CA LEU A 57 25.21 -3.05 0.78
C LEU A 57 26.71 -3.05 1.04
N LYS A 58 27.15 -4.05 1.77
CA LYS A 58 28.57 -4.20 2.10
C LYS A 58 29.15 -5.38 1.35
#